data_7d52706621c6fca1dbc62ddab13cdc10
#
_entry.id   7d52706621c6fca1dbc62ddab13cdc10
#
_cell.length_a   1.000
_cell.length_b   1.000
_cell.length_c   1.000
_cell.angle_alpha   90.00
_cell.angle_beta   90.00
_cell.angle_gamma   90.00
#
_symmetry.space_group_name_H-M   'P 1'
#
loop_
_entity.id
_entity.type
_entity.pdbx_description
1 polymer ?
#
loop_
_entity_poly.entity_id
_entity_poly.type
_entity_poly.pdbx_seq_one_letter_code
_entity_poly.pdbx_strand_id
1 'polypeptide(L)'
;MPITSQPVYGYLKGPDGHFIVDPEAATVVKQIYSLCLAGNGPTKIARMLTEQNIPTPGTMEYRRTGSTRRYYPDYPCKWSSNTVAHILERREYLGHTVNFKTEKVSYKVKTSVANPENKVMVFEHTHEAIIDEATWERVQELRKQRKRPNRYGEVGLFSGLLFCADCGSVMYQQRYETDKRRQDCYICGSYKKR
;
A
#
# COMPACT_ATOMS: atom_id res chain seq x y z
N MET A 1 19.89 -2.91 -18.81
CA MET A 1 18.53 -2.78 -19.36
C MET A 1 17.52 -3.23 -18.30
N PRO A 2 16.45 -2.45 -17.99
CA PRO A 2 15.47 -2.86 -17.00
C PRO A 2 14.74 -4.11 -17.50
N ILE A 3 14.72 -5.15 -16.65
CA ILE A 3 14.03 -6.41 -16.96
C ILE A 3 12.60 -6.25 -16.46
N THR A 4 11.66 -5.92 -17.35
CA THR A 4 10.25 -5.79 -16.99
C THR A 4 9.44 -6.84 -17.73
N SER A 5 8.97 -7.85 -17.01
CA SER A 5 8.15 -8.91 -17.58
C SER A 5 6.67 -8.57 -17.62
N GLN A 6 6.16 -7.88 -16.61
CA GLN A 6 4.76 -7.45 -16.53
C GLN A 6 4.65 -6.03 -15.98
N PRO A 7 3.82 -5.16 -16.61
CA PRO A 7 3.56 -3.82 -16.12
C PRO A 7 2.79 -3.89 -14.79
N VAL A 8 3.04 -2.90 -13.93
CA VAL A 8 2.24 -2.69 -12.73
C VAL A 8 0.88 -2.09 -13.10
N TYR A 9 -0.12 -2.25 -12.24
CA TYR A 9 -1.43 -1.62 -12.43
C TYR A 9 -1.27 -0.10 -12.65
N GLY A 10 -1.91 0.45 -13.64
CA GLY A 10 -1.71 1.85 -14.08
C GLY A 10 -0.86 1.98 -15.34
N TYR A 11 -0.19 0.89 -15.76
CA TYR A 11 0.62 0.85 -16.97
C TYR A 11 0.27 -0.32 -17.87
N LEU A 12 0.53 -0.15 -19.16
CA LEU A 12 0.48 -1.17 -20.20
C LEU A 12 1.89 -1.41 -20.74
N LYS A 13 2.11 -2.55 -21.36
CA LYS A 13 3.35 -2.84 -22.07
C LYS A 13 3.24 -2.28 -23.49
N GLY A 14 4.06 -1.29 -23.82
CA GLY A 14 4.17 -0.76 -25.16
C GLY A 14 4.84 -1.72 -26.15
N PRO A 15 4.77 -1.44 -27.46
CA PRO A 15 5.36 -2.28 -28.50
C PRO A 15 6.88 -2.43 -28.35
N ASP A 16 7.55 -1.39 -27.85
CA ASP A 16 9.00 -1.36 -27.62
C ASP A 16 9.42 -1.97 -26.28
N GLY A 17 8.46 -2.57 -25.54
CA GLY A 17 8.70 -3.15 -24.24
C GLY A 17 8.75 -2.15 -23.09
N HIS A 18 8.65 -0.85 -23.35
CA HIS A 18 8.52 0.21 -22.35
C HIS A 18 7.10 0.25 -21.77
N PHE A 19 6.97 0.82 -20.58
CA PHE A 19 5.66 1.02 -19.97
C PHE A 19 5.03 2.30 -20.50
N ILE A 20 3.76 2.20 -20.89
CA ILE A 20 2.92 3.34 -21.27
C ILE A 20 1.78 3.48 -20.25
N VAL A 21 1.38 4.71 -19.96
CA VAL A 21 0.31 4.98 -19.00
C VAL A 21 -1.02 4.45 -19.53
N ASP A 22 -1.73 3.72 -18.68
CA ASP A 22 -3.11 3.30 -18.89
C ASP A 22 -4.05 4.36 -18.29
N PRO A 23 -4.76 5.17 -19.09
CA PRO A 23 -5.54 6.30 -18.56
C PRO A 23 -6.60 5.90 -17.54
N GLU A 24 -7.29 4.76 -17.79
CA GLU A 24 -8.34 4.26 -16.90
C GLU A 24 -7.76 3.83 -15.54
N ALA A 25 -6.75 2.99 -15.57
CA ALA A 25 -6.11 2.50 -14.33
C ALA A 25 -5.30 3.59 -13.62
N ALA A 26 -4.66 4.51 -14.35
CA ALA A 26 -3.92 5.63 -13.77
C ALA A 26 -4.84 6.58 -12.99
N THR A 27 -6.06 6.81 -13.47
CA THR A 27 -7.07 7.60 -12.73
C THR A 27 -7.37 6.99 -11.37
N VAL A 28 -7.52 5.66 -11.31
CA VAL A 28 -7.75 4.94 -10.04
C VAL A 28 -6.52 5.02 -9.12
N VAL A 29 -5.31 4.92 -9.67
CA VAL A 29 -4.07 5.09 -8.89
C VAL A 29 -4.02 6.49 -8.28
N LYS A 30 -4.25 7.55 -9.06
CA LYS A 30 -4.31 8.94 -8.55
C LYS A 30 -5.37 9.12 -7.47
N GLN A 31 -6.54 8.51 -7.63
CA GLN A 31 -7.60 8.52 -6.63
C GLN A 31 -7.16 7.84 -5.32
N ILE A 32 -6.47 6.70 -5.38
CA ILE A 32 -5.94 6.01 -4.19
C ILE A 32 -4.97 6.90 -3.43
N TYR A 33 -4.05 7.58 -4.14
CA TYR A 33 -3.10 8.52 -3.52
C TYR A 33 -3.81 9.73 -2.89
N SER A 34 -4.77 10.34 -3.59
CA SER A 34 -5.59 11.44 -3.06
C SER A 34 -6.36 11.05 -1.79
N LEU A 35 -7.00 9.88 -1.78
CA LEU A 35 -7.69 9.36 -0.60
C LEU A 35 -6.72 9.10 0.57
N CYS A 36 -5.50 8.65 0.30
CA CYS A 36 -4.48 8.47 1.33
C CYS A 36 -4.02 9.81 1.91
N LEU A 37 -3.80 10.84 1.09
CA LEU A 37 -3.49 12.21 1.53
C LEU A 37 -4.62 12.81 2.38
N ALA A 38 -5.88 12.47 2.08
CA ALA A 38 -7.04 12.84 2.92
C ALA A 38 -7.11 12.06 4.25
N GLY A 39 -6.06 11.30 4.62
CA GLY A 39 -5.96 10.59 5.90
C GLY A 39 -6.65 9.23 5.96
N ASN A 40 -7.09 8.68 4.82
CA ASN A 40 -7.72 7.36 4.81
C ASN A 40 -6.65 6.25 4.76
N GLY A 41 -6.79 5.25 5.62
CA GLY A 41 -5.94 4.06 5.60
C GLY A 41 -6.32 3.07 4.48
N PRO A 42 -5.42 2.12 4.10
CA PRO A 42 -5.64 1.19 3.00
C PRO A 42 -6.95 0.40 3.09
N THR A 43 -7.38 0.02 4.29
CA THR A 43 -8.64 -0.71 4.51
C THR A 43 -9.86 0.15 4.16
N LYS A 44 -9.85 1.42 4.58
CA LYS A 44 -10.96 2.36 4.28
C LYS A 44 -10.99 2.70 2.79
N ILE A 45 -9.82 2.92 2.18
CA ILE A 45 -9.70 3.16 0.74
C ILE A 45 -10.25 1.96 -0.05
N ALA A 46 -9.84 0.74 0.30
CA ALA A 46 -10.33 -0.48 -0.36
C ALA A 46 -11.86 -0.61 -0.28
N ARG A 47 -12.47 -0.28 0.88
CA ARG A 47 -13.92 -0.26 1.04
C ARG A 47 -14.57 0.77 0.13
N MET A 48 -14.06 2.01 0.09
CA MET A 48 -14.60 3.08 -0.77
C MET A 48 -14.55 2.72 -2.24
N LEU A 49 -13.45 2.13 -2.72
CA LEU A 49 -13.32 1.65 -4.11
C LEU A 49 -14.31 0.53 -4.43
N THR A 50 -14.54 -0.37 -3.47
CA THR A 50 -15.54 -1.45 -3.58
C THR A 50 -16.96 -0.91 -3.67
N GLU A 51 -17.32 0.05 -2.79
CA GLU A 51 -18.63 0.73 -2.78
C GLU A 51 -18.88 1.50 -4.09
N GLN A 52 -17.85 2.05 -4.70
CA GLN A 52 -17.89 2.73 -6.00
C GLN A 52 -17.91 1.74 -7.19
N ASN A 53 -17.91 0.43 -6.96
CA ASN A 53 -17.86 -0.60 -7.99
C ASN A 53 -16.68 -0.45 -8.97
N ILE A 54 -15.54 0.06 -8.51
CA ILE A 54 -14.34 0.19 -9.34
C ILE A 54 -13.73 -1.20 -9.55
N PRO A 55 -13.47 -1.62 -10.81
CA PRO A 55 -12.87 -2.92 -11.10
C PRO A 55 -11.51 -3.08 -10.46
N THR A 56 -11.24 -4.27 -9.89
CA THR A 56 -9.91 -4.58 -9.33
C THR A 56 -8.86 -4.70 -10.43
N PRO A 57 -7.55 -4.58 -10.10
CA PRO A 57 -6.47 -4.82 -11.06
C PRO A 57 -6.58 -6.16 -11.77
N GLY A 58 -6.98 -7.22 -11.06
CA GLY A 58 -7.19 -8.55 -11.66
C GLY A 58 -8.36 -8.58 -12.63
N THR A 59 -9.44 -7.86 -12.35
CA THR A 59 -10.60 -7.75 -13.25
C THR A 59 -10.23 -6.98 -14.52
N MET A 60 -9.45 -5.91 -14.40
CA MET A 60 -8.98 -5.16 -15.57
C MET A 60 -8.01 -5.98 -16.42
N GLU A 61 -7.10 -6.72 -15.78
CA GLU A 61 -6.20 -7.66 -16.48
C GLU A 61 -7.01 -8.73 -17.23
N TYR A 62 -8.03 -9.32 -16.59
CA TYR A 62 -8.92 -10.30 -17.24
C TYR A 62 -9.66 -9.73 -18.46
N ARG A 63 -10.23 -8.52 -18.34
CA ARG A 63 -10.93 -7.86 -19.45
C ARG A 63 -10.03 -7.63 -20.68
N ARG A 64 -8.74 -7.43 -20.47
CA ARG A 64 -7.77 -7.15 -21.55
C ARG A 64 -7.11 -8.38 -22.14
N THR A 65 -6.78 -9.34 -21.30
CA THR A 65 -5.92 -10.48 -21.68
C THR A 65 -6.62 -11.83 -21.59
N GLY A 66 -7.81 -11.90 -20.99
CA GLY A 66 -8.49 -13.14 -20.65
C GLY A 66 -7.83 -13.93 -19.51
N SER A 67 -6.79 -13.37 -18.85
CA SER A 67 -6.06 -14.04 -17.77
C SER A 67 -6.91 -14.17 -16.50
N THR A 68 -7.15 -15.40 -16.07
CA THR A 68 -7.93 -15.71 -14.85
C THR A 68 -7.09 -15.72 -13.58
N ARG A 69 -5.79 -15.50 -13.67
CA ARG A 69 -4.83 -15.69 -12.56
C ARG A 69 -5.15 -14.86 -11.30
N ARG A 70 -5.72 -13.67 -11.44
CA ARG A 70 -6.08 -12.74 -10.35
C ARG A 70 -7.54 -12.28 -10.44
N TYR A 71 -8.34 -12.97 -11.25
CA TYR A 71 -9.72 -12.64 -11.48
C TYR A 71 -10.64 -13.50 -10.60
N TYR A 72 -11.54 -12.85 -9.91
CA TYR A 72 -12.55 -13.48 -9.06
C TYR A 72 -13.94 -13.10 -9.59
N PRO A 73 -14.62 -14.01 -10.34
CA PRO A 73 -15.90 -13.70 -10.99
C PRO A 73 -16.98 -13.20 -10.04
N ASP A 74 -17.06 -13.81 -8.84
CA ASP A 74 -18.07 -13.46 -7.84
C ASP A 74 -17.82 -12.09 -7.18
N TYR A 75 -16.58 -11.56 -7.30
CA TYR A 75 -16.15 -10.35 -6.61
C TYR A 75 -15.27 -9.43 -7.49
N PRO A 76 -15.76 -9.01 -8.69
CA PRO A 76 -14.92 -8.30 -9.67
C PRO A 76 -14.44 -6.92 -9.19
N CYS A 77 -15.17 -6.31 -8.24
CA CYS A 77 -14.87 -4.99 -7.70
C CYS A 77 -14.46 -5.02 -6.21
N LYS A 78 -14.21 -6.20 -5.63
CA LYS A 78 -13.85 -6.32 -4.22
C LYS A 78 -12.37 -6.05 -3.99
N TRP A 79 -12.04 -4.83 -3.64
CA TRP A 79 -10.67 -4.42 -3.33
C TRP A 79 -10.19 -4.96 -1.98
N SER A 80 -8.94 -5.37 -1.92
CA SER A 80 -8.29 -5.75 -0.67
C SER A 80 -7.38 -4.62 -0.15
N SER A 81 -7.27 -4.52 1.17
CA SER A 81 -6.35 -3.56 1.80
C SER A 81 -4.89 -3.79 1.40
N ASN A 82 -4.50 -5.05 1.15
CA ASN A 82 -3.15 -5.38 0.69
C ASN A 82 -2.88 -4.86 -0.72
N THR A 83 -3.85 -4.98 -1.64
CA THR A 83 -3.71 -4.43 -3.00
C THR A 83 -3.49 -2.92 -2.95
N VAL A 84 -4.29 -2.20 -2.14
CA VAL A 84 -4.13 -0.74 -1.95
C VAL A 84 -2.78 -0.42 -1.31
N ALA A 85 -2.37 -1.15 -0.27
CA ALA A 85 -1.08 -0.94 0.38
C ALA A 85 0.10 -1.11 -0.59
N HIS A 86 0.06 -2.15 -1.43
CA HIS A 86 1.10 -2.36 -2.45
C HIS A 86 1.11 -1.28 -3.53
N ILE A 87 -0.06 -0.74 -3.93
CA ILE A 87 -0.12 0.40 -4.86
C ILE A 87 0.57 1.61 -4.23
N LEU A 88 0.28 1.94 -2.98
CA LEU A 88 0.87 3.08 -2.28
C LEU A 88 2.39 2.96 -2.03
N GLU A 89 2.97 1.76 -2.05
CA GLU A 89 4.40 1.49 -1.80
C GLU A 89 5.27 1.53 -3.06
N ARG A 90 4.66 1.43 -4.24
CA ARG A 90 5.40 1.22 -5.47
C ARG A 90 6.09 2.47 -5.97
N ARG A 91 7.40 2.43 -6.11
CA ARG A 91 8.23 3.47 -6.74
C ARG A 91 8.05 3.52 -8.27
N GLU A 92 7.48 2.49 -8.86
CA GLU A 92 7.20 2.45 -10.30
C GLU A 92 6.25 3.57 -10.74
N TYR A 93 5.41 4.09 -9.85
CA TYR A 93 4.52 5.22 -10.16
C TYR A 93 5.24 6.56 -10.32
N LEU A 94 6.50 6.65 -9.89
CA LEU A 94 7.41 7.79 -10.13
C LEU A 94 8.10 7.72 -11.52
N GLY A 95 7.73 6.74 -12.36
CA GLY A 95 8.40 6.51 -13.64
C GLY A 95 9.67 5.67 -13.53
N HIS A 96 9.91 5.01 -12.40
CA HIS A 96 11.10 4.19 -12.17
C HIS A 96 10.83 2.71 -12.42
N THR A 97 11.82 1.98 -12.95
CA THR A 97 11.79 0.53 -12.98
C THR A 97 12.60 -0.03 -11.82
N VAL A 98 11.98 -0.87 -11.01
CA VAL A 98 12.61 -1.48 -9.82
C VAL A 98 12.76 -2.98 -10.01
N ASN A 99 14.02 -3.43 -10.09
CA ASN A 99 14.37 -4.83 -10.30
C ASN A 99 14.94 -5.47 -9.04
N PHE A 100 14.96 -6.80 -9.01
CA PHE A 100 15.54 -7.60 -7.92
C PHE A 100 14.94 -7.34 -6.54
N LYS A 101 13.64 -7.02 -6.46
CA LYS A 101 12.93 -6.88 -5.17
C LYS A 101 12.90 -8.17 -4.37
N THR A 102 12.85 -9.31 -5.07
CA THR A 102 12.78 -10.63 -4.46
C THR A 102 13.67 -11.60 -5.22
N GLU A 103 14.22 -12.58 -4.52
CA GLU A 103 14.94 -13.72 -5.11
C GLU A 103 14.34 -15.04 -4.64
N LYS A 104 14.49 -16.09 -5.44
CA LYS A 104 14.13 -17.45 -5.03
C LYS A 104 15.29 -18.03 -4.23
N VAL A 105 15.01 -18.61 -3.07
CA VAL A 105 16.01 -19.25 -2.21
C VAL A 105 16.74 -20.39 -2.97
N SER A 106 16.01 -21.13 -3.79
CA SER A 106 16.55 -22.22 -4.62
C SER A 106 15.57 -22.51 -5.77
N TYR A 107 16.06 -23.15 -6.83
CA TYR A 107 15.17 -23.61 -7.91
C TYR A 107 14.15 -24.67 -7.45
N LYS A 108 14.47 -25.43 -6.38
CA LYS A 108 13.58 -26.43 -5.76
C LYS A 108 12.56 -25.84 -4.82
N VAL A 109 12.86 -24.66 -4.23
CA VAL A 109 11.99 -24.00 -3.25
C VAL A 109 11.26 -22.84 -3.94
N LYS A 110 9.93 -22.95 -4.06
CA LYS A 110 9.10 -21.93 -4.73
C LYS A 110 8.95 -20.64 -3.92
N THR A 111 9.43 -20.62 -2.67
CA THR A 111 9.35 -19.45 -1.79
C THR A 111 10.31 -18.36 -2.28
N SER A 112 9.79 -17.16 -2.44
CA SER A 112 10.58 -15.97 -2.74
C SER A 112 10.81 -15.16 -1.45
N VAL A 113 12.04 -14.70 -1.25
CA VAL A 113 12.45 -13.86 -0.12
C VAL A 113 12.71 -12.45 -0.64
N ALA A 114 12.32 -11.45 0.15
CA ALA A 114 12.63 -10.06 -0.17
C ALA A 114 14.15 -9.82 -0.11
N ASN A 115 14.67 -9.18 -1.13
CA ASN A 115 16.08 -8.78 -1.14
C ASN A 115 16.31 -7.57 -0.24
N PRO A 116 17.47 -7.46 0.41
CA PRO A 116 17.88 -6.26 1.10
C PRO A 116 18.02 -5.09 0.11
N GLU A 117 17.85 -3.85 0.58
CA GLU A 117 17.83 -2.65 -0.27
C GLU A 117 19.07 -2.50 -1.17
N ASN A 118 20.23 -2.94 -0.72
CA ASN A 118 21.49 -2.89 -1.49
C ASN A 118 21.51 -3.80 -2.73
N LYS A 119 20.64 -4.79 -2.81
CA LYS A 119 20.47 -5.66 -3.99
C LYS A 119 19.38 -5.19 -4.94
N VAL A 120 18.52 -4.29 -4.49
CA VAL A 120 17.44 -3.73 -5.29
C VAL A 120 18.02 -2.70 -6.27
N MET A 121 17.77 -2.88 -7.55
CA MET A 121 18.22 -1.94 -8.59
C MET A 121 17.05 -1.07 -9.04
N VAL A 122 17.24 0.24 -8.94
CA VAL A 122 16.27 1.25 -9.40
C VAL A 122 16.84 1.91 -10.66
N PHE A 123 16.08 1.87 -11.74
CA PHE A 123 16.36 2.61 -12.98
C PHE A 123 15.40 3.78 -13.04
N GLU A 124 15.93 4.99 -12.95
CA GLU A 124 15.14 6.20 -12.89
C GLU A 124 14.63 6.61 -14.29
N HIS A 125 13.45 7.23 -14.32
CA HIS A 125 12.85 7.86 -15.51
C HIS A 125 12.78 6.94 -16.75
N THR A 126 12.42 5.68 -16.55
CA THR A 126 12.29 4.70 -17.65
C THR A 126 10.94 4.79 -18.37
N HIS A 127 9.95 5.44 -17.76
CA HIS A 127 8.60 5.63 -18.31
C HIS A 127 7.93 6.86 -17.68
N GLU A 128 6.78 7.26 -18.20
CA GLU A 128 6.03 8.40 -17.70
C GLU A 128 5.52 8.16 -16.26
N ALA A 129 5.71 9.15 -15.38
CA ALA A 129 5.24 9.08 -14.01
C ALA A 129 3.71 9.32 -13.92
N ILE A 130 3.01 8.49 -13.12
CA ILE A 130 1.59 8.71 -12.78
C ILE A 130 1.45 9.63 -11.57
N ILE A 131 2.40 9.55 -10.64
CA ILE A 131 2.43 10.30 -9.38
C ILE A 131 3.74 11.08 -9.31
N ASP A 132 3.68 12.32 -8.88
CA ASP A 132 4.86 13.14 -8.60
C ASP A 132 5.56 12.72 -7.29
N GLU A 133 6.85 13.03 -7.20
CA GLU A 133 7.72 12.62 -6.09
C GLU A 133 7.23 13.20 -4.76
N ALA A 134 6.86 14.48 -4.73
CA ALA A 134 6.37 15.14 -3.51
C ALA A 134 5.11 14.46 -2.94
N THR A 135 4.17 14.11 -3.81
CA THR A 135 2.96 13.36 -3.44
C THR A 135 3.32 11.97 -2.91
N TRP A 136 4.22 11.25 -3.56
CA TRP A 136 4.64 9.92 -3.14
C TRP A 136 5.33 9.97 -1.78
N GLU A 137 6.30 10.85 -1.57
CA GLU A 137 7.01 11.02 -0.30
C GLU A 137 6.05 11.37 0.84
N ARG A 138 5.14 12.31 0.60
CA ARG A 138 4.13 12.69 1.58
C ARG A 138 3.25 11.52 2.01
N VAL A 139 2.86 10.67 1.06
CA VAL A 139 2.10 9.44 1.35
C VAL A 139 2.95 8.46 2.18
N GLN A 140 4.26 8.29 1.88
CA GLN A 140 5.12 7.43 2.71
C GLN A 140 5.25 7.96 4.14
N GLU A 141 5.40 9.27 4.35
CA GLU A 141 5.43 9.87 5.68
C GLU A 141 4.13 9.61 6.46
N LEU A 142 2.96 9.86 5.84
CA LEU A 142 1.67 9.61 6.47
C LEU A 142 1.48 8.13 6.84
N ARG A 143 2.01 7.22 6.05
CA ARG A 143 1.94 5.77 6.31
C ARG A 143 2.88 5.32 7.43
N LYS A 144 4.02 5.98 7.62
CA LYS A 144 4.90 5.75 8.78
C LYS A 144 4.24 6.17 10.09
N GLN A 145 3.48 7.26 10.07
CA GLN A 145 2.77 7.80 11.23
C GLN A 145 1.41 7.10 11.46
N ARG A 146 1.39 5.79 11.66
CA ARG A 146 0.14 5.04 11.86
C ARG A 146 -0.60 5.48 13.13
N LYS A 147 -1.60 6.32 12.97
CA LYS A 147 -2.61 6.61 14.01
C LYS A 147 -3.65 5.48 13.99
N ARG A 148 -3.61 4.58 14.97
CA ARG A 148 -4.67 3.55 15.10
C ARG A 148 -5.78 4.10 15.96
N PRO A 149 -7.03 4.16 15.45
CA PRO A 149 -8.17 4.47 16.30
C PRO A 149 -8.35 3.38 17.35
N ASN A 150 -8.94 3.76 18.49
CA ASN A 150 -9.35 2.81 19.52
C ASN A 150 -10.55 1.95 19.02
N ARG A 151 -11.04 1.03 19.84
CA ARG A 151 -12.19 0.17 19.49
C ARG A 151 -13.50 0.96 19.22
N TYR A 152 -13.56 2.21 19.64
CA TYR A 152 -14.71 3.10 19.41
C TYR A 152 -14.56 3.99 18.14
N GLY A 153 -13.50 3.81 17.37
CA GLY A 153 -13.21 4.60 16.16
C GLY A 153 -12.60 5.99 16.44
N GLU A 154 -12.31 6.31 17.70
CA GLU A 154 -11.69 7.58 18.10
C GLU A 154 -10.16 7.49 18.02
N VAL A 155 -9.55 8.53 17.51
CA VAL A 155 -8.09 8.69 17.51
C VAL A 155 -7.71 9.55 18.71
N GLY A 156 -6.96 9.00 19.66
CA GLY A 156 -6.47 9.77 20.80
C GLY A 156 -5.53 10.90 20.37
N LEU A 157 -5.56 12.00 21.11
CA LEU A 157 -4.84 13.25 20.81
C LEU A 157 -3.34 13.00 20.55
N PHE A 158 -2.73 12.08 21.30
CA PHE A 158 -1.31 11.74 21.20
C PHE A 158 -1.04 10.41 20.49
N SER A 159 -2.04 9.87 19.77
CA SER A 159 -1.84 8.60 19.03
C SER A 159 -0.78 8.76 17.94
N GLY A 160 0.27 7.93 18.03
CA GLY A 160 1.41 7.95 17.12
C GLY A 160 2.49 8.98 17.45
N LEU A 161 2.30 9.80 18.50
CA LEU A 161 3.26 10.83 18.93
C LEU A 161 4.04 10.42 20.19
N LEU A 162 3.54 9.47 20.98
CA LEU A 162 4.19 9.01 22.20
C LEU A 162 5.01 7.75 21.96
N PHE A 163 6.24 7.76 22.46
CA PHE A 163 7.15 6.63 22.42
C PHE A 163 7.58 6.28 23.85
N CYS A 164 7.78 4.99 24.11
CA CYS A 164 8.28 4.50 25.39
C CYS A 164 9.74 4.94 25.57
N ALA A 165 10.07 5.55 26.72
CA ALA A 165 11.43 6.01 27.01
C ALA A 165 12.42 4.86 27.11
N ASP A 166 11.97 3.66 27.58
CA ASP A 166 12.84 2.51 27.80
C ASP A 166 13.17 1.74 26.52
N CYS A 167 12.20 1.58 25.59
CA CYS A 167 12.38 0.70 24.44
C CYS A 167 12.06 1.36 23.07
N GLY A 168 11.74 2.66 23.04
CA GLY A 168 11.43 3.39 21.81
C GLY A 168 10.16 2.96 21.09
N SER A 169 9.40 1.99 21.61
CA SER A 169 8.16 1.52 20.97
C SER A 169 7.03 2.53 21.09
N VAL A 170 6.19 2.61 20.05
CA VAL A 170 4.98 3.46 20.07
C VAL A 170 4.08 3.09 21.23
N MET A 171 3.58 4.08 21.95
CA MET A 171 2.58 3.89 23.02
C MET A 171 1.17 3.97 22.45
N TYR A 172 0.30 3.12 22.97
CA TYR A 172 -1.12 3.03 22.57
C TYR A 172 -2.02 3.52 23.69
N GLN A 173 -3.00 4.35 23.34
CA GLN A 173 -4.04 4.76 24.27
C GLN A 173 -4.90 3.55 24.65
N GLN A 174 -5.07 3.36 25.94
CA GLN A 174 -6.00 2.40 26.52
C GLN A 174 -6.99 3.17 27.40
N ARG A 175 -8.27 2.93 27.13
CA ARG A 175 -9.36 3.56 27.87
C ARG A 175 -10.02 2.52 28.76
N TYR A 176 -10.14 2.85 30.02
CA TYR A 176 -10.95 2.11 30.99
C TYR A 176 -12.18 2.95 31.28
N GLU A 177 -13.34 2.37 31.07
CA GLU A 177 -14.62 3.00 31.32
C GLU A 177 -15.43 2.08 32.25
N THR A 178 -15.79 2.63 33.40
CA THR A 178 -16.70 2.03 34.36
C THR A 178 -17.86 3.00 34.58
N ASP A 179 -19.01 2.54 35.07
CA ASP A 179 -20.22 3.37 35.28
C ASP A 179 -19.97 4.64 36.10
N LYS A 180 -18.88 4.67 36.87
CA LYS A 180 -18.53 5.80 37.76
C LYS A 180 -17.29 6.59 37.31
N ARG A 181 -16.46 6.07 36.38
CA ARG A 181 -15.17 6.70 36.07
C ARG A 181 -14.66 6.31 34.69
N ARG A 182 -14.24 7.35 33.93
CA ARG A 182 -13.47 7.20 32.68
C ARG A 182 -12.02 7.54 32.94
N GLN A 183 -11.11 6.67 32.56
CA GLN A 183 -9.66 6.85 32.71
C GLN A 183 -8.95 6.46 31.40
N ASP A 184 -8.17 7.38 30.87
CA ASP A 184 -7.34 7.18 29.70
C ASP A 184 -5.88 7.03 30.15
N CYS A 185 -5.17 6.00 29.70
CA CYS A 185 -3.74 5.81 29.92
C CYS A 185 -3.05 5.40 28.61
N TYR A 186 -1.72 5.54 28.59
CA TYR A 186 -0.89 5.11 27.45
C TYR A 186 -0.03 3.95 27.88
N ILE A 187 -0.05 2.86 27.10
CA ILE A 187 0.68 1.63 27.37
C ILE A 187 1.69 1.38 26.25
N CYS A 188 2.90 0.99 26.62
CA CYS A 188 3.95 0.62 25.69
C CYS A 188 3.53 -0.55 24.79
N GLY A 189 3.77 -0.43 23.47
CA GLY A 189 3.43 -1.45 22.49
C GLY A 189 4.16 -2.78 22.68
N SER A 190 5.37 -2.77 23.23
CA SER A 190 6.14 -3.97 23.53
C SER A 190 5.59 -4.71 24.77
N TYR A 191 5.10 -3.99 25.77
CA TYR A 191 4.46 -4.57 26.96
C TYR A 191 3.12 -5.24 26.61
N LYS A 192 2.36 -4.67 25.71
CA LYS A 192 1.04 -5.21 25.30
C LYS A 192 1.13 -6.49 24.46
N LYS A 193 2.32 -6.82 23.93
CA LYS A 193 2.55 -8.04 23.12
C LYS A 193 2.98 -9.25 23.98
N ARG A 194 3.22 -9.06 25.27
CA ARG A 194 3.46 -10.14 26.24
C ARG A 194 2.14 -10.57 26.86
#